data_50dc0c5b2895e06f2d7c6c01036d2872
#
_entry.id   50dc0c5b2895e06f2d7c6c01036d2872
#
_cell.length_a   1.000
_cell.length_b   1.000
_cell.length_c   1.000
_cell.angle_alpha   90.00
_cell.angle_beta   90.00
_cell.angle_gamma   90.00
#
_symmetry.space_group_name_H-M   'P 1'
#
loop_
_entity.id
_entity.type
_entity.pdbx_description
1 polymer ?
#
loop_
_entity_poly.entity_id
_entity_poly.type
_entity_poly.pdbx_seq_one_letter_code
_entity_poly.pdbx_strand_id
1 'polypeptide(L)'
;MRKMNHRGTRCEVRGARTATKQMAWALCFSFLILISCTEQQEHTAAAIYDRDSVSMMTSYGVNTLISDSGVIKYRIVTERWDVNTVKNPSRWEFMKGIFLEQFDEKFHVEGYIQADTAWYYDQKRLWHLRGRVRIRNVNGLVYTSEELFWDGISHELYSNVFSRVVTPERTMQGTYFRSDERMTHYFVSNSKGSFMPDDMMGGEDDKKSDEAADTTQTAPPMRKPVSPRAASPKPATMP
;
A
#
# COMPACT_ATOMS: atom_id res chain seq x y z
N MET A 1 59.94 -100.62 -30.16
CA MET A 1 58.59 -100.41 -30.65
C MET A 1 57.93 -99.34 -29.80
N ARG A 2 57.79 -98.04 -30.29
CA ARG A 2 57.33 -96.90 -29.54
C ARG A 2 55.94 -96.53 -29.90
N LYS A 3 55.03 -96.57 -28.96
CA LYS A 3 53.65 -96.09 -29.17
C LYS A 3 53.66 -94.58 -29.03
N MET A 4 53.21 -93.84 -30.03
CA MET A 4 52.92 -92.38 -30.00
C MET A 4 51.49 -92.16 -29.49
N ASN A 5 51.40 -91.36 -28.45
CA ASN A 5 50.16 -90.99 -27.79
C ASN A 5 49.75 -89.60 -28.28
N HIS A 6 48.74 -89.50 -29.13
CA HIS A 6 48.17 -88.17 -29.55
C HIS A 6 47.19 -87.64 -28.47
N ARG A 7 47.61 -86.65 -27.71
CA ARG A 7 46.68 -85.88 -26.89
C ARG A 7 46.02 -84.75 -27.76
N GLY A 8 44.77 -84.91 -28.03
CA GLY A 8 43.95 -83.84 -28.66
C GLY A 8 43.65 -82.77 -27.64
N THR A 9 44.16 -81.55 -27.89
CA THR A 9 43.81 -80.38 -27.14
C THR A 9 42.40 -79.86 -27.57
N ARG A 10 41.47 -80.05 -26.66
CA ARG A 10 40.10 -79.38 -26.79
C ARG A 10 40.21 -77.92 -26.40
N CYS A 11 40.16 -77.00 -27.37
CA CYS A 11 40.03 -75.59 -27.13
C CYS A 11 38.61 -75.31 -26.57
N GLU A 12 38.56 -74.83 -25.35
CA GLU A 12 37.35 -74.49 -24.62
C GLU A 12 36.91 -73.09 -25.03
N VAL A 13 35.91 -73.04 -25.94
CA VAL A 13 35.24 -71.77 -26.34
C VAL A 13 34.17 -71.42 -25.30
N ARG A 14 34.56 -71.14 -24.06
CA ARG A 14 33.62 -70.70 -23.00
C ARG A 14 33.68 -69.24 -22.65
N GLY A 15 34.71 -68.48 -23.09
CA GLY A 15 34.93 -67.11 -22.69
C GLY A 15 34.15 -66.06 -23.52
N ALA A 16 33.75 -66.38 -24.76
CA ALA A 16 33.16 -65.41 -25.69
C ALA A 16 31.69 -65.03 -25.36
N ARG A 17 30.93 -65.95 -24.77
CA ARG A 17 29.50 -65.70 -24.47
C ARG A 17 29.24 -64.86 -23.24
N THR A 18 30.18 -64.81 -22.29
CA THR A 18 30.07 -63.96 -21.08
C THR A 18 30.49 -62.55 -21.34
N ALA A 19 31.52 -62.32 -22.15
CA ALA A 19 32.00 -61.00 -22.52
C ALA A 19 30.94 -60.22 -23.35
N THR A 20 30.26 -60.87 -24.27
CA THR A 20 29.20 -60.23 -25.07
C THR A 20 27.97 -59.87 -24.24
N LYS A 21 27.59 -60.67 -23.24
CA LYS A 21 26.50 -60.31 -22.32
C LYS A 21 26.89 -59.15 -21.40
N GLN A 22 28.12 -59.07 -20.90
CA GLN A 22 28.61 -57.97 -20.10
C GLN A 22 28.68 -56.64 -20.90
N MET A 23 29.15 -56.70 -22.15
CA MET A 23 29.12 -55.52 -23.03
C MET A 23 27.71 -55.04 -23.36
N ALA A 24 26.75 -55.96 -23.62
CA ALA A 24 25.36 -55.60 -23.83
C ALA A 24 24.73 -54.94 -22.60
N TRP A 25 25.02 -55.41 -21.38
CA TRP A 25 24.55 -54.79 -20.13
C TRP A 25 25.18 -53.42 -19.88
N ALA A 26 26.46 -53.23 -20.16
CA ALA A 26 27.13 -51.96 -20.07
C ALA A 26 26.59 -50.93 -21.05
N LEU A 27 26.29 -51.33 -22.28
CA LEU A 27 25.66 -50.50 -23.32
C LEU A 27 24.22 -50.07 -22.92
N CYS A 28 23.39 -51.04 -22.41
CA CYS A 28 22.06 -50.69 -21.90
C CYS A 28 22.09 -49.75 -20.72
N PHE A 29 23.01 -49.92 -19.79
CA PHE A 29 23.17 -49.02 -18.62
C PHE A 29 23.67 -47.64 -19.03
N SER A 30 24.58 -47.53 -20.01
CA SER A 30 25.00 -46.28 -20.60
C SER A 30 23.85 -45.56 -21.35
N PHE A 31 22.99 -46.29 -22.03
CA PHE A 31 21.84 -45.72 -22.73
C PHE A 31 20.75 -45.22 -21.76
N LEU A 32 20.58 -45.86 -20.60
CA LEU A 32 19.65 -45.45 -19.55
C LEU A 32 20.07 -44.11 -18.88
N ILE A 33 21.39 -43.84 -18.79
CA ILE A 33 21.89 -42.60 -18.22
C ILE A 33 21.65 -41.41 -19.17
N LEU A 34 21.58 -41.63 -20.46
CA LEU A 34 21.37 -40.57 -21.46
C LEU A 34 19.89 -40.10 -21.55
N ILE A 35 18.94 -40.84 -20.96
CA ILE A 35 17.52 -40.47 -20.98
C ILE A 35 17.10 -39.65 -19.75
N SER A 36 18.00 -39.47 -18.81
CA SER A 36 17.70 -38.80 -17.52
C SER A 36 17.76 -37.27 -17.55
N CYS A 37 17.92 -36.61 -18.69
CA CYS A 37 17.80 -35.15 -18.81
C CYS A 37 16.50 -34.79 -19.54
N THR A 38 15.36 -34.98 -18.88
CA THR A 38 14.19 -34.15 -19.15
C THR A 38 14.35 -32.91 -18.32
N GLU A 39 14.90 -31.89 -18.94
CA GLU A 39 14.84 -30.51 -18.44
C GLU A 39 13.35 -30.17 -18.31
N GLN A 40 12.85 -30.10 -17.06
CA GLN A 40 11.56 -29.53 -16.80
C GLN A 40 11.65 -28.09 -17.31
N GLN A 41 10.94 -27.82 -18.40
CA GLN A 41 10.72 -26.45 -18.83
C GLN A 41 10.09 -25.73 -17.64
N GLU A 42 10.88 -24.96 -16.92
CA GLU A 42 10.34 -24.00 -15.97
C GLU A 42 9.33 -23.16 -16.75
N HIS A 43 8.08 -23.16 -16.29
CA HIS A 43 7.09 -22.25 -16.79
C HIS A 43 7.60 -20.83 -16.49
N THR A 44 8.38 -20.27 -17.40
CA THR A 44 8.70 -18.86 -17.37
C THR A 44 7.37 -18.13 -17.45
N ALA A 45 7.07 -17.37 -16.40
CA ALA A 45 5.91 -16.50 -16.41
C ALA A 45 5.91 -15.69 -17.71
N ALA A 46 4.73 -15.52 -18.32
CA ALA A 46 4.61 -14.74 -19.54
C ALA A 46 5.33 -13.41 -19.39
N ALA A 47 6.12 -13.03 -20.41
CA ALA A 47 6.86 -11.78 -20.38
C ALA A 47 5.89 -10.62 -20.14
N ILE A 48 6.08 -9.88 -19.07
CA ILE A 48 5.27 -8.73 -18.75
C ILE A 48 5.79 -7.58 -19.61
N TYR A 49 5.06 -7.24 -20.66
CA TYR A 49 5.44 -6.16 -21.59
C TYR A 49 5.15 -4.77 -21.02
N ASP A 50 4.23 -4.67 -20.07
CA ASP A 50 3.85 -3.40 -19.45
C ASP A 50 4.51 -3.28 -18.07
N ARG A 51 5.62 -2.53 -18.02
CA ARG A 51 6.37 -2.28 -16.78
C ARG A 51 5.54 -1.54 -15.73
N ASP A 52 4.51 -0.80 -16.16
CA ASP A 52 3.64 -0.04 -15.27
C ASP A 52 2.64 -0.94 -14.53
N SER A 53 2.43 -2.17 -15.00
CA SER A 53 1.51 -3.13 -14.37
C SER A 53 2.12 -3.90 -13.20
N VAL A 54 3.45 -3.87 -13.04
CA VAL A 54 4.16 -4.64 -12.01
C VAL A 54 4.65 -3.75 -10.89
N SER A 55 4.33 -4.12 -9.66
CA SER A 55 4.92 -3.48 -8.48
C SER A 55 6.42 -3.80 -8.39
N MET A 56 7.24 -2.80 -8.07
CA MET A 56 8.68 -3.00 -7.85
C MET A 56 8.93 -3.87 -6.61
N MET A 57 8.09 -3.74 -5.59
CA MET A 57 8.14 -4.51 -4.37
C MET A 57 6.72 -4.82 -3.89
N THR A 58 6.49 -6.06 -3.48
CA THR A 58 5.26 -6.49 -2.79
C THR A 58 5.63 -7.13 -1.47
N SER A 59 5.05 -6.66 -0.39
CA SER A 59 5.21 -7.20 0.96
C SER A 59 3.87 -7.68 1.51
N TYR A 60 3.87 -8.80 2.22
CA TYR A 60 2.68 -9.39 2.82
C TYR A 60 2.81 -9.43 4.35
N GLY A 61 1.66 -9.30 5.04
CA GLY A 61 1.61 -9.36 6.49
C GLY A 61 2.47 -8.28 7.16
N VAL A 62 2.36 -7.04 6.65
CA VAL A 62 3.22 -5.93 7.06
C VAL A 62 2.79 -5.37 8.40
N ASN A 63 3.73 -5.23 9.32
CA ASN A 63 3.62 -4.49 10.57
C ASN A 63 4.93 -3.71 10.74
N THR A 64 4.92 -2.43 10.42
CA THR A 64 6.12 -1.60 10.38
C THR A 64 5.93 -0.26 11.06
N LEU A 65 7.01 0.30 11.58
CA LEU A 65 7.07 1.62 12.18
C LEU A 65 7.69 2.60 11.19
N ILE A 66 7.07 3.76 11.07
CA ILE A 66 7.57 4.87 10.26
C ILE A 66 8.08 5.96 11.21
N SER A 67 9.34 6.34 11.02
CA SER A 67 9.95 7.44 11.76
C SER A 67 10.20 8.63 10.84
N ASP A 68 10.05 9.81 11.41
CA ASP A 68 10.47 11.06 10.80
C ASP A 68 11.41 11.78 11.78
N SER A 69 12.59 12.17 11.27
CA SER A 69 13.62 12.88 12.05
C SER A 69 13.99 12.18 13.37
N GLY A 70 14.01 10.84 13.35
CA GLY A 70 14.37 10.01 14.52
C GLY A 70 13.23 9.75 15.51
N VAL A 71 12.04 10.31 15.28
CA VAL A 71 10.85 10.08 16.11
C VAL A 71 9.89 9.15 15.38
N ILE A 72 9.42 8.10 16.05
CA ILE A 72 8.41 7.20 15.49
C ILE A 72 7.08 7.96 15.45
N LYS A 73 6.51 8.11 14.26
CA LYS A 73 5.26 8.85 14.04
C LYS A 73 4.07 7.93 13.81
N TYR A 74 4.29 6.82 13.08
CA TYR A 74 3.20 5.93 12.68
C TYR A 74 3.61 4.47 12.76
N ARG A 75 2.63 3.60 13.03
CA ARG A 75 2.67 2.17 12.75
C ARG A 75 1.71 1.86 11.61
N ILE A 76 2.19 1.18 10.59
CA ILE A 76 1.37 0.68 9.48
C ILE A 76 1.17 -0.81 9.64
N VAL A 77 -0.08 -1.25 9.67
CA VAL A 77 -0.46 -2.66 9.63
C VAL A 77 -1.33 -2.88 8.40
N THR A 78 -0.92 -3.78 7.53
CA THR A 78 -1.65 -4.13 6.31
C THR A 78 -1.38 -5.56 5.89
N GLU A 79 -2.34 -6.19 5.23
CA GLU A 79 -2.17 -7.53 4.69
C GLU A 79 -1.25 -7.54 3.46
N ARG A 80 -1.29 -6.48 2.65
CA ARG A 80 -0.48 -6.33 1.44
C ARG A 80 -0.09 -4.89 1.18
N TRP A 81 1.19 -4.68 0.91
CA TRP A 81 1.78 -3.41 0.54
C TRP A 81 2.55 -3.55 -0.77
N ASP A 82 2.09 -2.86 -1.80
CA ASP A 82 2.73 -2.79 -3.10
C ASP A 82 3.41 -1.43 -3.27
N VAL A 83 4.71 -1.45 -3.59
CA VAL A 83 5.47 -0.23 -3.92
C VAL A 83 5.66 -0.18 -5.43
N ASN A 84 5.17 0.86 -6.06
CA ASN A 84 5.30 1.06 -7.48
C ASN A 84 5.93 2.44 -7.78
N THR A 85 7.24 2.44 -8.00
CA THR A 85 8.00 3.65 -8.33
C THR A 85 8.13 3.89 -9.82
N VAL A 86 7.71 2.93 -10.65
CA VAL A 86 7.74 3.03 -12.12
C VAL A 86 6.51 3.77 -12.64
N LYS A 87 5.38 3.64 -11.94
CA LYS A 87 4.16 4.39 -12.26
C LYS A 87 4.39 5.90 -12.15
N ASN A 88 3.71 6.64 -12.98
CA ASN A 88 3.66 8.10 -12.89
C ASN A 88 2.22 8.55 -12.56
N PRO A 89 1.95 9.08 -11.37
CA PRO A 89 2.89 9.32 -10.26
C PRO A 89 3.31 8.02 -9.51
N SER A 90 4.55 8.03 -8.99
CA SER A 90 5.05 7.01 -8.06
C SER A 90 4.15 6.93 -6.83
N ARG A 91 3.85 5.69 -6.37
CA ARG A 91 2.95 5.50 -5.24
C ARG A 91 3.12 4.15 -4.53
N TRP A 92 2.73 4.12 -3.30
CA TRP A 92 2.48 2.90 -2.53
C TRP A 92 1.00 2.58 -2.58
N GLU A 93 0.67 1.30 -2.68
CA GLU A 93 -0.71 0.82 -2.79
C GLU A 93 -1.01 -0.18 -1.67
N PHE A 94 -2.13 0.03 -0.97
CA PHE A 94 -2.63 -0.79 0.12
C PHE A 94 -4.04 -1.26 -0.24
N MET A 95 -4.13 -2.36 -1.03
CA MET A 95 -5.40 -2.80 -1.63
C MET A 95 -6.15 -3.83 -0.77
N LYS A 96 -5.59 -4.25 0.37
CA LYS A 96 -6.13 -5.28 1.27
C LYS A 96 -6.37 -4.77 2.69
N GLY A 97 -6.75 -3.51 2.80
CA GLY A 97 -6.94 -2.84 4.07
C GLY A 97 -5.66 -2.20 4.60
N ILE A 98 -5.85 -1.11 5.33
CA ILE A 98 -4.78 -0.43 6.04
C ILE A 98 -5.28 -0.02 7.44
N PHE A 99 -4.41 -0.20 8.42
CA PHE A 99 -4.58 0.30 9.77
C PHE A 99 -3.32 1.07 10.16
N LEU A 100 -3.51 2.31 10.55
CA LEU A 100 -2.45 3.22 10.98
C LEU A 100 -2.67 3.58 12.44
N GLU A 101 -1.61 3.48 13.23
CA GLU A 101 -1.55 4.09 14.58
C GLU A 101 -0.67 5.33 14.49
N GLN A 102 -1.15 6.43 15.01
CA GLN A 102 -0.41 7.68 15.11
C GLN A 102 0.12 7.84 16.53
N PHE A 103 1.39 8.24 16.67
CA PHE A 103 2.07 8.42 17.95
C PHE A 103 2.49 9.86 18.18
N ASP A 104 2.48 10.26 19.44
CA ASP A 104 3.11 11.49 19.91
C ASP A 104 4.65 11.35 19.98
N GLU A 105 5.34 12.43 20.37
CA GLU A 105 6.80 12.44 20.52
C GLU A 105 7.32 11.48 21.62
N LYS A 106 6.45 11.05 22.54
CA LYS A 106 6.75 10.14 23.63
C LYS A 106 6.34 8.70 23.35
N PHE A 107 5.93 8.42 22.10
CA PHE A 107 5.47 7.12 21.67
C PHE A 107 4.15 6.67 22.33
N HIS A 108 3.29 7.60 22.72
CA HIS A 108 1.91 7.28 23.10
C HIS A 108 1.01 7.39 21.87
N VAL A 109 -0.01 6.52 21.81
CA VAL A 109 -0.97 6.55 20.72
C VAL A 109 -1.85 7.81 20.84
N GLU A 110 -1.88 8.62 19.80
CA GLU A 110 -2.77 9.80 19.66
C GLU A 110 -4.06 9.44 18.89
N GLY A 111 -3.97 8.50 17.95
CA GLY A 111 -5.12 8.14 17.14
C GLY A 111 -4.90 6.90 16.28
N TYR A 112 -5.99 6.48 15.69
CA TYR A 112 -6.07 5.34 14.78
C TYR A 112 -6.77 5.75 13.50
N ILE A 113 -6.24 5.30 12.35
CA ILE A 113 -6.83 5.51 11.03
C ILE A 113 -6.97 4.16 10.37
N GLN A 114 -8.13 3.87 9.81
CA GLN A 114 -8.38 2.65 9.04
C GLN A 114 -9.12 2.94 7.74
N ALA A 115 -8.86 2.16 6.71
CA ALA A 115 -9.56 2.20 5.43
C ALA A 115 -9.48 0.84 4.73
N ASP A 116 -10.37 0.59 3.78
CA ASP A 116 -10.34 -0.63 2.96
C ASP A 116 -9.21 -0.61 1.94
N THR A 117 -8.91 0.57 1.41
CA THR A 117 -7.83 0.79 0.45
C THR A 117 -7.16 2.13 0.72
N ALA A 118 -5.87 2.22 0.43
CA ALA A 118 -5.14 3.47 0.48
C ALA A 118 -4.05 3.55 -0.59
N TRP A 119 -3.73 4.76 -0.98
CA TRP A 119 -2.60 5.10 -1.83
C TRP A 119 -1.79 6.20 -1.17
N TYR A 120 -0.48 6.07 -1.20
CA TYR A 120 0.44 7.12 -0.79
C TYR A 120 1.27 7.57 -1.98
N TYR A 121 1.11 8.82 -2.37
CA TYR A 121 1.88 9.48 -3.44
C TYR A 121 3.09 10.16 -2.82
N ASP A 122 4.25 9.52 -2.91
CA ASP A 122 5.50 9.93 -2.25
C ASP A 122 5.98 11.31 -2.68
N GLN A 123 5.92 11.64 -3.97
CA GLN A 123 6.30 12.95 -4.50
C GLN A 123 5.40 14.10 -4.00
N LYS A 124 4.14 13.80 -3.72
CA LYS A 124 3.14 14.77 -3.23
C LYS A 124 2.98 14.73 -1.72
N ARG A 125 3.55 13.73 -1.05
CA ARG A 125 3.30 13.42 0.36
C ARG A 125 1.81 13.33 0.69
N LEU A 126 1.02 12.84 -0.26
CA LEU A 126 -0.43 12.79 -0.20
C LEU A 126 -0.91 11.36 0.00
N TRP A 127 -1.64 11.14 1.08
CA TRP A 127 -2.43 9.93 1.29
C TRP A 127 -3.83 10.10 0.71
N HIS A 128 -4.32 9.08 0.04
CA HIS A 128 -5.69 8.95 -0.41
C HIS A 128 -6.26 7.65 0.17
N LEU A 129 -7.17 7.75 1.11
CA LEU A 129 -7.83 6.63 1.78
C LEU A 129 -9.24 6.51 1.23
N ARG A 130 -9.70 5.28 1.01
CA ARG A 130 -11.01 5.01 0.44
C ARG A 130 -11.64 3.74 1.00
N GLY A 131 -12.97 3.78 1.14
CA GLY A 131 -13.81 2.70 1.65
C GLY A 131 -13.76 2.61 3.17
N ARG A 132 -14.89 2.81 3.81
CA ARG A 132 -15.10 2.72 5.27
C ARG A 132 -14.01 3.43 6.07
N VAL A 133 -13.60 4.61 5.61
CA VAL A 133 -12.57 5.41 6.29
C VAL A 133 -13.06 5.76 7.68
N ARG A 134 -12.25 5.47 8.67
CA ARG A 134 -12.54 5.76 10.07
C ARG A 134 -11.29 6.26 10.78
N ILE A 135 -11.42 7.41 11.46
CA ILE A 135 -10.39 7.92 12.36
C ILE A 135 -10.96 7.94 13.77
N ARG A 136 -10.14 7.60 14.73
CA ARG A 136 -10.45 7.69 16.16
C ARG A 136 -9.26 8.28 16.87
N ASN A 137 -9.47 9.34 17.64
CA ASN A 137 -8.42 9.86 18.51
C ASN A 137 -8.69 9.49 19.97
N VAL A 138 -7.68 9.70 20.81
CA VAL A 138 -7.76 9.40 22.25
C VAL A 138 -8.76 10.29 23.01
N ASN A 139 -9.15 11.43 22.44
CA ASN A 139 -10.11 12.37 23.02
C ASN A 139 -11.57 11.96 22.75
N GLY A 140 -11.79 10.78 22.16
CA GLY A 140 -13.14 10.26 21.88
C GLY A 140 -13.76 10.76 20.59
N LEU A 141 -13.05 11.56 19.77
CA LEU A 141 -13.51 11.93 18.44
C LEU A 141 -13.49 10.70 17.52
N VAL A 142 -14.58 10.52 16.79
CA VAL A 142 -14.71 9.51 15.73
C VAL A 142 -15.13 10.20 14.44
N TYR A 143 -14.28 10.09 13.43
CA TYR A 143 -14.58 10.51 12.05
C TYR A 143 -14.90 9.30 11.20
N THR A 144 -15.88 9.41 10.30
CA THR A 144 -16.24 8.38 9.33
C THR A 144 -16.57 9.01 7.98
N SER A 145 -16.07 8.40 6.89
CA SER A 145 -16.35 8.80 5.52
C SER A 145 -16.05 7.64 4.56
N GLU A 146 -16.43 7.78 3.29
CA GLU A 146 -16.03 6.85 2.22
C GLU A 146 -14.72 7.24 1.55
N GLU A 147 -14.27 8.48 1.73
CA GLU A 147 -13.02 8.98 1.14
C GLU A 147 -12.39 10.03 2.03
N LEU A 148 -11.06 10.01 2.13
CA LEU A 148 -10.30 11.00 2.87
C LEU A 148 -8.94 11.21 2.20
N PHE A 149 -8.54 12.44 2.10
CA PHE A 149 -7.20 12.86 1.71
C PHE A 149 -6.45 13.39 2.91
N TRP A 150 -5.19 13.02 3.03
CA TRP A 150 -4.28 13.56 4.03
C TRP A 150 -3.04 14.11 3.33
N ASP A 151 -2.92 15.40 3.34
CA ASP A 151 -1.80 16.13 2.75
C ASP A 151 -0.71 16.36 3.80
N GLY A 152 0.40 15.63 3.67
CA GLY A 152 1.55 15.74 4.57
C GLY A 152 2.41 16.99 4.34
N ILE A 153 2.12 17.82 3.34
CA ILE A 153 2.79 19.11 3.13
C ILE A 153 2.06 20.21 3.89
N SER A 154 0.73 20.27 3.74
CA SER A 154 -0.11 21.25 4.44
C SER A 154 -0.49 20.81 5.85
N HIS A 155 -0.24 19.55 6.23
CA HIS A 155 -0.67 18.92 7.48
C HIS A 155 -2.19 18.97 7.68
N GLU A 156 -2.93 18.73 6.59
CA GLU A 156 -4.38 18.81 6.57
C GLU A 156 -5.01 17.51 6.12
N LEU A 157 -6.17 17.23 6.73
CA LEU A 157 -7.10 16.19 6.31
C LEU A 157 -8.28 16.85 5.63
N TYR A 158 -8.72 16.32 4.50
CA TYR A 158 -9.92 16.81 3.84
C TYR A 158 -10.69 15.71 3.09
N SER A 159 -11.99 15.93 2.95
CA SER A 159 -12.89 15.06 2.20
C SER A 159 -13.92 15.89 1.46
N ASN A 160 -14.21 15.49 0.21
CA ASN A 160 -15.22 16.12 -0.65
C ASN A 160 -16.50 15.29 -0.76
N VAL A 161 -16.64 14.27 0.10
CA VAL A 161 -17.80 13.40 0.17
C VAL A 161 -18.42 13.45 1.55
N PHE A 162 -19.59 12.82 1.70
CA PHE A 162 -20.26 12.78 2.98
C PHE A 162 -19.33 12.29 4.10
N SER A 163 -19.27 13.09 5.15
CA SER A 163 -18.42 12.87 6.31
C SER A 163 -19.23 13.10 7.59
N ARG A 164 -18.94 12.30 8.60
CA ARG A 164 -19.55 12.40 9.91
C ARG A 164 -18.46 12.47 10.98
N VAL A 165 -18.56 13.45 11.85
CA VAL A 165 -17.72 13.64 13.04
C VAL A 165 -18.58 13.46 14.28
N VAL A 166 -18.19 12.59 15.16
CA VAL A 166 -18.83 12.35 16.47
C VAL A 166 -17.81 12.65 17.55
N THR A 167 -18.11 13.56 18.43
CA THR A 167 -17.38 13.83 19.65
C THR A 167 -18.28 13.49 20.85
N PRO A 168 -17.74 13.42 22.06
CA PRO A 168 -18.58 13.25 23.26
C PRO A 168 -19.70 14.30 23.41
N GLU A 169 -19.45 15.52 22.93
CA GLU A 169 -20.34 16.67 23.09
C GLU A 169 -21.35 16.84 21.95
N ARG A 170 -20.95 16.47 20.72
CA ARG A 170 -21.75 16.78 19.52
C ARG A 170 -21.50 15.80 18.37
N THR A 171 -22.51 15.71 17.48
CA THR A 171 -22.38 15.03 16.20
C THR A 171 -22.55 16.06 15.08
N MET A 172 -21.63 16.05 14.12
CA MET A 172 -21.69 16.88 12.90
C MET A 172 -21.56 15.98 11.68
N GLN A 173 -22.26 16.32 10.61
CA GLN A 173 -22.19 15.60 9.34
C GLN A 173 -22.38 16.56 8.18
N GLY A 174 -21.72 16.34 7.07
CA GLY A 174 -21.79 17.19 5.91
C GLY A 174 -21.11 16.60 4.70
N THR A 175 -21.11 17.34 3.59
CA THR A 175 -20.56 16.89 2.30
C THR A 175 -19.16 17.40 2.03
N TYR A 176 -18.62 18.23 2.90
CA TYR A 176 -17.24 18.68 2.86
C TYR A 176 -16.67 18.69 4.27
N PHE A 177 -15.46 18.16 4.41
CA PHE A 177 -14.72 18.09 5.66
C PHE A 177 -13.29 18.59 5.46
N ARG A 178 -12.77 19.36 6.43
CA ARG A 178 -11.38 19.76 6.52
C ARG A 178 -10.95 19.82 7.98
N SER A 179 -9.73 19.40 8.27
CA SER A 179 -9.18 19.40 9.62
C SER A 179 -7.66 19.52 9.59
N ASP A 180 -7.07 19.90 10.70
CA ASP A 180 -5.66 19.66 10.97
C ASP A 180 -5.36 18.15 11.15
N GLU A 181 -4.10 17.76 11.06
CA GLU A 181 -3.65 16.36 11.11
C GLU A 181 -4.06 15.62 12.40
N ARG A 182 -4.19 16.36 13.52
CA ARG A 182 -4.57 15.83 14.85
C ARG A 182 -6.06 15.86 15.11
N MET A 183 -6.85 16.37 14.18
CA MET A 183 -8.30 16.58 14.33
C MET A 183 -8.68 17.44 15.55
N THR A 184 -7.85 18.42 15.89
CA THR A 184 -8.14 19.37 16.97
C THR A 184 -9.02 20.51 16.47
N HIS A 185 -8.80 20.95 15.23
CA HIS A 185 -9.58 21.98 14.56
C HIS A 185 -10.15 21.41 13.29
N TYR A 186 -11.45 21.31 13.20
CA TYR A 186 -12.12 20.76 12.04
C TYR A 186 -13.31 21.62 11.61
N PHE A 187 -13.60 21.58 10.33
CA PHE A 187 -14.70 22.26 9.67
C PHE A 187 -15.53 21.28 8.85
N VAL A 188 -16.86 21.37 8.97
CA VAL A 188 -17.81 20.57 8.19
C VAL A 188 -18.79 21.54 7.52
N SER A 189 -18.87 21.55 6.19
CA SER A 189 -19.82 22.37 5.47
C SER A 189 -21.10 21.61 5.12
N ASN A 190 -22.19 22.37 4.87
CA ASN A 190 -23.54 21.81 4.68
C ASN A 190 -23.94 20.88 5.83
N SER A 191 -23.57 21.27 7.04
CA SER A 191 -23.71 20.42 8.21
C SER A 191 -25.14 20.39 8.73
N LYS A 192 -25.62 19.18 9.04
CA LYS A 192 -26.70 18.95 9.97
C LYS A 192 -26.07 18.47 11.26
N GLY A 193 -26.31 19.15 12.38
CA GLY A 193 -25.75 18.80 13.68
C GLY A 193 -26.85 18.49 14.69
N SER A 194 -26.53 17.63 15.64
CA SER A 194 -27.31 17.46 16.87
C SER A 194 -26.38 17.59 18.07
N PHE A 195 -26.81 18.34 19.07
CA PHE A 195 -26.13 18.48 20.34
C PHE A 195 -26.74 17.45 21.32
N MET A 196 -25.95 16.89 22.22
CA MET A 196 -26.49 16.10 23.30
C MET A 196 -27.18 17.02 24.31
N PRO A 197 -28.33 16.63 24.90
CA PRO A 197 -29.13 17.51 25.76
C PRO A 197 -28.50 17.87 27.11
N ASP A 198 -27.33 17.35 27.45
CA ASP A 198 -26.77 17.48 28.81
C ASP A 198 -26.17 18.87 29.10
N ASP A 199 -25.99 19.73 28.09
CA ASP A 199 -25.44 21.09 28.28
C ASP A 199 -26.51 22.17 28.45
N MET A 200 -27.82 21.82 28.54
CA MET A 200 -28.92 22.79 28.68
C MET A 200 -29.43 22.96 30.11
N MET A 201 -28.64 22.64 31.15
CA MET A 201 -29.02 23.00 32.51
C MET A 201 -28.14 24.15 33.03
N GLY A 202 -28.48 25.35 32.56
CA GLY A 202 -27.86 26.57 33.12
C GLY A 202 -28.26 27.84 32.39
N GLY A 203 -29.44 28.39 32.68
CA GLY A 203 -29.80 29.71 32.20
C GLY A 203 -31.28 29.84 31.83
N GLU A 204 -32.05 30.31 32.78
CA GLU A 204 -33.43 30.76 32.61
C GLU A 204 -33.53 31.96 31.69
N ASP A 205 -34.69 32.00 31.01
CA ASP A 205 -35.40 33.16 30.43
C ASP A 205 -34.85 33.83 29.14
N ASP A 206 -35.52 33.68 28.02
CA ASP A 206 -36.55 34.56 27.45
C ASP A 206 -36.78 34.34 25.93
N LYS A 207 -38.05 34.12 25.63
CA LYS A 207 -38.82 34.52 24.42
C LYS A 207 -38.26 34.36 22.99
N LYS A 208 -38.90 33.40 22.30
CA LYS A 208 -39.65 33.58 21.03
C LYS A 208 -39.08 34.55 20.00
N SER A 209 -38.54 33.98 18.93
CA SER A 209 -38.86 34.42 17.57
C SER A 209 -38.33 33.43 16.55
N ASP A 210 -39.23 32.92 15.69
CA ASP A 210 -38.97 32.29 14.41
C ASP A 210 -38.20 33.30 13.53
N GLU A 211 -36.92 33.02 13.24
CA GLU A 211 -36.28 33.61 12.08
C GLU A 211 -35.05 32.74 11.69
N ALA A 212 -35.13 32.24 10.46
CA ALA A 212 -34.04 31.52 9.82
C ALA A 212 -32.82 32.43 9.71
N ALA A 213 -31.86 32.29 10.59
CA ALA A 213 -30.59 32.98 10.48
C ALA A 213 -29.69 32.23 9.51
N ASP A 214 -29.70 32.68 8.26
CA ASP A 214 -28.63 32.50 7.30
C ASP A 214 -27.33 33.08 7.87
N THR A 215 -26.52 32.23 8.53
CA THR A 215 -25.19 32.63 8.96
C THR A 215 -24.21 32.35 7.84
N THR A 216 -24.24 33.23 6.85
CA THR A 216 -23.17 33.38 5.85
C THR A 216 -21.94 33.94 6.56
N GLN A 217 -21.12 33.07 7.15
CA GLN A 217 -19.77 33.46 7.47
C GLN A 217 -18.94 33.46 6.19
N THR A 218 -18.63 34.65 5.74
CA THR A 218 -17.80 34.98 4.60
C THR A 218 -16.47 34.23 4.67
N ALA A 219 -16.27 33.31 3.76
CA ALA A 219 -14.99 32.66 3.53
C ALA A 219 -13.93 33.74 3.20
N PRO A 220 -12.71 33.62 3.71
CA PRO A 220 -11.63 34.53 3.30
C PRO A 220 -11.39 34.39 1.80
N PRO A 221 -11.08 35.49 1.09
CA PRO A 221 -11.01 35.50 -0.36
C PRO A 221 -9.91 34.53 -0.85
N MET A 222 -10.30 33.63 -1.75
CA MET A 222 -9.39 32.77 -2.49
C MET A 222 -8.36 33.66 -3.21
N ARG A 223 -7.10 33.52 -2.86
CA ARG A 223 -6.00 34.05 -3.68
C ARG A 223 -6.04 33.33 -5.03
N LYS A 224 -6.29 34.11 -6.08
CA LYS A 224 -6.19 33.64 -7.46
C LYS A 224 -4.79 33.08 -7.71
N PRO A 225 -4.64 31.98 -8.47
CA PRO A 225 -3.31 31.49 -8.84
C PRO A 225 -2.58 32.58 -9.62
N VAL A 226 -1.39 32.94 -9.16
CA VAL A 226 -0.51 33.85 -9.87
C VAL A 226 0.03 33.08 -11.06
N SER A 227 -0.34 33.50 -12.28
CA SER A 227 0.26 33.01 -13.52
C SER A 227 1.78 33.23 -13.50
N PRO A 228 2.58 32.25 -13.97
CA PRO A 228 4.01 32.46 -14.09
C PRO A 228 4.27 33.60 -15.08
N ARG A 229 4.91 34.67 -14.60
CA ARG A 229 5.37 35.79 -15.42
C ARG A 229 6.42 35.24 -16.39
N ALA A 230 6.14 35.34 -17.68
CA ALA A 230 7.08 35.02 -18.73
C ALA A 230 8.39 35.77 -18.53
N ALA A 231 9.50 35.04 -18.47
CA ALA A 231 10.84 35.61 -18.44
C ALA A 231 11.11 36.26 -19.80
N SER A 232 11.41 37.54 -19.76
CA SER A 232 11.88 38.29 -20.93
C SER A 232 13.25 37.76 -21.40
N PRO A 233 13.49 37.63 -22.71
CA PRO A 233 14.77 37.20 -23.21
C PRO A 233 15.86 38.27 -23.00
N LYS A 234 17.02 37.85 -22.45
CA LYS A 234 18.25 38.66 -22.36
C LYS A 234 18.79 38.93 -23.77
N PRO A 235 19.24 40.16 -24.09
CA PRO A 235 19.86 40.44 -25.38
C PRO A 235 21.23 39.75 -25.50
N ALA A 236 21.45 39.16 -26.65
CA ALA A 236 22.74 38.60 -27.06
C ALA A 236 23.77 39.70 -27.23
N THR A 237 24.93 39.53 -26.60
CA THR A 237 26.13 40.32 -26.89
C THR A 237 27.03 39.46 -27.82
N MET A 238 27.24 39.91 -29.03
CA MET A 238 28.32 39.52 -29.92
C MET A 238 29.41 40.61 -29.87
N PRO A 239 30.54 40.33 -30.40
CA PRO A 239 31.34 39.14 -30.78
C PRO A 239 32.37 38.71 -29.78
#